data_eafbef6828a4d8518337d9f8316636cf
#
_entry.id   eafbef6828a4d8518337d9f8316636cf
#
_cell.length_a   1.000
_cell.length_b   1.000
_cell.length_c   1.000
_cell.angle_alpha   90.00
_cell.angle_beta   90.00
_cell.angle_gamma   90.00
#
_symmetry.space_group_name_H-M   'P 1'
#
loop_
_entity.id
_entity.type
_entity.pdbx_description
1 polymer ?
#
loop_
_entity_poly.entity_id
_entity_poly.type
_entity_poly.pdbx_seq_one_letter_code
_entity_poly.pdbx_strand_id
1 'polypeptide(L)'
;MDAQERIKQQVTGNSIVLYMKGTPQFPQCGFSANAVQILKACGVSDLFTVNVLEEPEIRQGIKEYANWPTIPQLYVKGEFVGGSDIMREMYQSGELQKLLQG
;
A
#
# COMPACT_ATOMS: atom_id res chain seq x y z
N MET A 1 -5.33 21.51 1.44
CA MET A 1 -5.90 20.23 1.01
C MET A 1 -5.93 19.30 2.22
N ASP A 2 -7.07 18.69 2.51
CA ASP A 2 -7.16 17.78 3.65
C ASP A 2 -6.57 16.41 3.34
N ALA A 3 -6.50 15.54 4.35
CA ALA A 3 -5.91 14.22 4.21
C ALA A 3 -6.67 13.35 3.21
N GLN A 4 -8.00 13.42 3.18
CA GLN A 4 -8.81 12.62 2.28
C GLN A 4 -8.58 13.00 0.81
N GLU A 5 -8.45 14.27 0.52
CA GLU A 5 -8.16 14.75 -0.82
C GLU A 5 -6.75 14.35 -1.25
N ARG A 6 -5.77 14.46 -0.36
CA ARG A 6 -4.39 14.05 -0.63
C ARG A 6 -4.32 12.55 -0.94
N ILE A 7 -4.99 11.74 -0.14
CA ILE A 7 -5.04 10.28 -0.35
C ILE A 7 -5.65 9.98 -1.71
N LYS A 8 -6.77 10.61 -2.03
CA LYS A 8 -7.43 10.40 -3.31
C LYS A 8 -6.50 10.72 -4.48
N GLN A 9 -5.78 11.83 -4.40
CA GLN A 9 -4.81 12.18 -5.45
C GLN A 9 -3.67 11.17 -5.53
N GLN A 10 -3.19 10.68 -4.40
CA GLN A 10 -2.11 9.69 -4.38
C GLN A 10 -2.54 8.38 -5.03
N VAL A 11 -3.71 7.86 -4.65
CA VAL A 11 -4.16 6.53 -5.13
C VAL A 11 -4.66 6.58 -6.58
N THR A 12 -5.17 7.71 -7.05
CA THR A 12 -5.64 7.84 -8.44
C THR A 12 -4.54 8.30 -9.39
N GLY A 13 -3.53 8.99 -8.87
CA GLY A 13 -2.41 9.48 -9.66
C GLY A 13 -1.26 8.49 -9.85
N ASN A 14 -1.32 7.33 -9.19
CA ASN A 14 -0.28 6.31 -9.27
C ASN A 14 -0.93 4.94 -9.41
N SER A 15 -0.37 4.08 -10.25
CA SER A 15 -0.94 2.76 -10.52
C SER A 15 -0.88 1.84 -9.30
N ILE A 16 0.22 1.91 -8.54
CA ILE A 16 0.44 1.04 -7.38
C ILE A 16 0.91 1.92 -6.23
N VAL A 17 0.17 1.92 -5.13
CA VAL A 17 0.47 2.73 -3.95
C VAL A 17 0.47 1.86 -2.71
N LEU A 18 1.51 1.97 -1.91
CA LEU A 18 1.62 1.27 -0.63
C LEU A 18 1.78 2.28 0.50
N TYR A 19 0.82 2.30 1.40
CA TYR A 19 0.91 3.04 2.66
C TYR A 19 1.59 2.13 3.67
N MET A 20 2.74 2.53 4.19
CA MET A 20 3.56 1.68 5.03
C MET A 20 4.19 2.46 6.18
N LYS A 21 4.73 1.74 7.15
CA LYS A 21 5.52 2.31 8.24
C LYS A 21 6.99 2.20 7.86
N GLY A 22 7.61 3.35 7.64
CA GLY A 22 8.98 3.45 7.14
C GLY A 22 9.03 3.58 5.63
N THR A 23 10.15 3.21 5.05
CA THR A 23 10.40 3.24 3.60
C THR A 23 10.71 1.85 3.10
N PRO A 24 10.65 1.60 1.78
CA PRO A 24 11.03 0.29 1.24
C PRO A 24 12.43 -0.16 1.62
N GLN A 25 13.37 0.78 1.73
CA GLN A 25 14.75 0.48 2.11
C GLN A 25 14.91 0.29 3.62
N PHE A 26 14.07 0.96 4.42
CA PHE A 26 14.13 0.93 5.88
C PHE A 26 12.72 0.78 6.47
N PRO A 27 12.07 -0.40 6.30
CA PRO A 27 10.74 -0.61 6.88
C PRO A 27 10.81 -0.61 8.39
N GLN A 28 9.83 0.01 9.05
CA GLN A 28 9.80 0.13 10.51
C GLN A 28 8.78 -0.82 11.15
N CYS A 29 8.28 -1.78 10.40
CA CYS A 29 7.27 -2.73 10.85
C CYS A 29 7.42 -4.01 10.03
N GLY A 30 7.33 -5.17 10.68
CA GLY A 30 7.46 -6.46 10.00
C GLY A 30 6.42 -6.66 8.92
N PHE A 31 5.20 -6.21 9.14
CA PHE A 31 4.13 -6.31 8.15
C PHE A 31 4.40 -5.42 6.93
N SER A 32 4.93 -4.22 7.15
CA SER A 32 5.33 -3.34 6.04
C SER A 32 6.50 -3.93 5.26
N ALA A 33 7.48 -4.51 5.95
CA ALA A 33 8.60 -5.18 5.31
C ALA A 33 8.12 -6.35 4.43
N ASN A 34 7.19 -7.14 4.94
CA ASN A 34 6.63 -8.27 4.20
C ASN A 34 5.89 -7.79 2.93
N ALA A 35 5.11 -6.71 3.05
CA ALA A 35 4.40 -6.14 1.91
C ALA A 35 5.37 -5.71 0.79
N VAL A 36 6.47 -5.05 1.16
CA VAL A 36 7.49 -4.63 0.21
C VAL A 36 8.13 -5.84 -0.47
N GLN A 37 8.45 -6.88 0.31
CA GLN A 37 9.05 -8.11 -0.24
C GLN A 37 8.14 -8.77 -1.27
N ILE A 38 6.84 -8.86 -0.96
CA ILE A 38 5.86 -9.45 -1.87
C ILE A 38 5.80 -8.66 -3.18
N LEU A 39 5.75 -7.33 -3.11
CA LEU A 39 5.70 -6.49 -4.31
C LEU A 39 6.97 -6.60 -5.14
N LYS A 40 8.14 -6.70 -4.50
CA LYS A 40 9.40 -6.95 -5.20
C LYS A 40 9.38 -8.30 -5.91
N ALA A 41 8.86 -9.34 -5.25
CA ALA A 41 8.75 -10.67 -5.84
C ALA A 41 7.81 -10.68 -7.06
N CYS A 42 6.83 -9.77 -7.09
CA CYS A 42 5.94 -9.59 -8.25
C CYS A 42 6.57 -8.76 -9.36
N GLY A 43 7.77 -8.24 -9.18
CA GLY A 43 8.47 -7.47 -10.20
C GLY A 43 8.02 -6.02 -10.32
N VAL A 44 7.39 -5.47 -9.28
CA VAL A 44 6.92 -4.07 -9.28
C VAL A 44 8.13 -3.12 -9.25
N SER A 45 8.21 -2.22 -10.23
CA SER A 45 9.31 -1.25 -10.35
C SER A 45 8.89 0.19 -10.08
N ASP A 46 7.63 0.53 -10.31
CA ASP A 46 7.12 1.90 -10.16
C ASP A 46 6.17 2.04 -8.98
N LEU A 47 6.58 1.49 -7.84
CA LEU A 47 5.82 1.56 -6.61
C LEU A 47 5.90 2.95 -5.99
N PHE A 48 4.74 3.58 -5.77
CA PHE A 48 4.66 4.80 -4.99
C PHE A 48 4.38 4.44 -3.53
N THR A 49 5.25 4.85 -2.63
CA THR A 49 5.09 4.56 -1.20
C THR A 49 4.87 5.82 -0.39
N VAL A 50 4.10 5.69 0.68
CA VAL A 50 3.88 6.77 1.64
C VAL A 50 4.27 6.26 3.02
N ASN A 51 5.23 6.97 3.64
CA ASN A 51 5.66 6.64 5.00
C ASN A 51 4.73 7.35 5.98
N VAL A 52 3.77 6.59 6.53
CA VAL A 52 2.76 7.17 7.43
C VAL A 52 3.32 7.60 8.78
N LEU A 53 4.55 7.17 9.13
CA LEU A 53 5.20 7.61 10.36
C LEU A 53 5.60 9.08 10.29
N GLU A 54 5.84 9.60 9.08
CA GLU A 54 6.17 11.02 8.86
C GLU A 54 4.94 11.88 8.59
N GLU A 55 3.78 11.26 8.39
CA GLU A 55 2.56 11.97 8.05
C GLU A 55 1.38 11.48 8.90
N PRO A 56 1.27 11.96 10.15
CA PRO A 56 0.22 11.49 11.07
C PRO A 56 -1.20 11.66 10.54
N GLU A 57 -1.45 12.71 9.79
CA GLU A 57 -2.78 12.98 9.21
C GLU A 57 -3.13 11.94 8.15
N ILE A 58 -2.15 11.53 7.35
CA ILE A 58 -2.34 10.48 6.35
C ILE A 58 -2.50 9.14 7.05
N ARG A 59 -1.73 8.90 8.13
CA ARG A 59 -1.84 7.65 8.90
C ARG A 59 -3.27 7.44 9.40
N GLN A 60 -3.88 8.47 9.95
CA GLN A 60 -5.27 8.40 10.41
C GLN A 60 -6.23 8.37 9.23
N GLY A 61 -6.00 9.23 8.25
CA GLY A 61 -6.90 9.39 7.09
C GLY A 61 -6.99 8.14 6.23
N ILE A 62 -5.89 7.38 6.07
CA ILE A 62 -5.91 6.18 5.22
C ILE A 62 -6.76 5.07 5.83
N LYS A 63 -6.81 4.99 7.15
CA LYS A 63 -7.68 4.02 7.83
C LYS A 63 -9.15 4.35 7.60
N GLU A 64 -9.49 5.62 7.59
CA GLU A 64 -10.85 6.08 7.32
C GLU A 64 -11.20 5.92 5.84
N TYR A 65 -10.26 6.23 4.96
CA TYR A 65 -10.46 6.17 3.51
C TYR A 65 -10.88 4.77 3.05
N ALA A 66 -10.21 3.74 3.54
CA ALA A 66 -10.49 2.35 3.19
C ALA A 66 -11.48 1.68 4.15
N ASN A 67 -11.83 2.35 5.25
CA ASN A 67 -12.53 1.72 6.37
C ASN A 67 -11.80 0.45 6.83
N TRP A 68 -10.48 0.55 6.99
CA TRP A 68 -9.58 -0.55 7.31
C TRP A 68 -8.59 -0.10 8.39
N PRO A 69 -8.50 -0.82 9.52
CA PRO A 69 -7.84 -0.28 10.72
C PRO A 69 -6.32 -0.39 10.74
N THR A 70 -5.71 -1.12 9.83
CA THR A 70 -4.29 -1.45 9.92
C THR A 70 -3.47 -0.96 8.73
N ILE A 71 -2.16 -0.85 8.93
CA ILE A 71 -1.17 -0.51 7.94
C ILE A 71 -0.15 -1.64 7.95
N PRO A 72 0.33 -2.14 6.79
CA PRO A 72 0.28 -1.51 5.47
C PRO A 72 -1.05 -1.67 4.74
N GLN A 73 -1.28 -0.81 3.74
CA GLN A 73 -2.42 -0.89 2.85
C GLN A 73 -1.96 -0.73 1.41
N LEU A 74 -2.37 -1.65 0.55
CA LEU A 74 -2.05 -1.61 -0.88
C LEU A 74 -3.25 -1.12 -1.69
N TYR A 75 -2.99 -0.21 -2.62
CA TYR A 75 -3.95 0.26 -3.61
C TYR A 75 -3.41 0.00 -5.01
N VAL A 76 -4.27 -0.50 -5.89
CA VAL A 76 -3.93 -0.73 -7.29
C VAL A 76 -5.00 -0.06 -8.15
N LYS A 77 -4.56 0.86 -9.02
CA LYS A 77 -5.46 1.62 -9.91
C LYS A 77 -6.59 2.32 -9.15
N GLY A 78 -6.24 2.89 -8.00
CA GLY A 78 -7.17 3.64 -7.17
C GLY A 78 -8.05 2.79 -6.25
N GLU A 79 -7.96 1.47 -6.32
CA GLU A 79 -8.80 0.58 -5.54
C GLU A 79 -8.02 -0.09 -4.41
N PHE A 80 -8.64 -0.16 -3.24
CA PHE A 80 -8.05 -0.83 -2.08
C PHE A 80 -7.98 -2.35 -2.32
N VAL A 81 -6.79 -2.91 -2.14
CA VAL A 81 -6.56 -4.35 -2.27
C VAL A 81 -6.58 -5.03 -0.90
N GLY A 82 -5.80 -4.55 0.04
CA GLY A 82 -5.73 -5.13 1.36
C GLY A 82 -4.41 -4.85 2.05
N GLY A 83 -4.24 -5.48 3.20
CA GLY A 83 -3.00 -5.42 3.99
C GLY A 83 -2.08 -6.58 3.69
N SER A 84 -1.09 -6.77 4.58
CA SER A 84 -0.04 -7.76 4.40
C SER A 84 -0.57 -9.19 4.23
N ASP A 85 -1.56 -9.58 5.04
CA ASP A 85 -2.12 -10.94 4.99
C ASP A 85 -2.84 -11.20 3.67
N ILE A 86 -3.64 -10.25 3.23
CA ILE A 86 -4.37 -10.36 1.95
C ILE A 86 -3.38 -10.41 0.79
N MET A 87 -2.35 -9.56 0.82
CA MET A 87 -1.30 -9.55 -0.20
C MET A 87 -0.60 -10.91 -0.29
N ARG A 88 -0.29 -11.51 0.85
CA ARG A 88 0.36 -12.82 0.90
C ARG A 88 -0.52 -13.90 0.30
N GLU A 89 -1.81 -13.93 0.67
CA GLU A 89 -2.76 -14.90 0.12
C GLU A 89 -2.90 -14.75 -1.38
N MET A 90 -3.04 -13.53 -1.87
CA MET A 90 -3.17 -13.25 -3.29
C MET A 90 -1.89 -13.58 -4.05
N TYR A 91 -0.73 -13.37 -3.43
CA TYR A 91 0.55 -13.73 -4.02
C TYR A 91 0.66 -15.25 -4.19
N GLN A 92 0.28 -16.00 -3.16
CA GLN A 92 0.33 -17.47 -3.18
C GLN A 92 -0.61 -18.07 -4.23
N SER A 93 -1.76 -17.46 -4.45
CA SER A 93 -2.75 -17.92 -5.42
C SER A 93 -2.45 -17.46 -6.86
N GLY A 94 -1.53 -16.51 -7.04
CA GLY A 94 -1.24 -15.90 -8.34
C GLY A 94 -2.15 -14.73 -8.69
N GLU A 95 -3.14 -14.42 -7.87
CA GLU A 95 -4.08 -13.33 -8.13
C GLU A 95 -3.40 -11.95 -8.08
N LEU A 96 -2.42 -11.78 -7.18
CA LEU A 96 -1.75 -10.50 -7.03
C LEU A 96 -0.94 -10.16 -8.29
N GLN A 97 -0.23 -11.14 -8.85
CA GLN A 97 0.54 -10.96 -10.07
C GLN A 97 -0.36 -10.53 -11.23
N LYS A 98 -1.54 -11.14 -11.35
CA LYS A 98 -2.51 -10.79 -12.38
C LYS A 98 -3.03 -9.36 -12.20
N LEU A 99 -3.35 -8.98 -10.97
CA LEU A 99 -3.86 -7.66 -10.63
C LEU A 99 -2.82 -6.58 -10.97
N LEU A 100 -1.56 -6.83 -10.64
CA LEU A 100 -0.47 -5.87 -10.86
C LEU A 100 -0.11 -5.71 -12.34
N GLN A 101 -0.34 -6.72 -13.17
CA GLN A 101 -0.10 -6.67 -14.60
C GLN A 101 -1.19 -5.90 -15.35
N GLY A 102 -2.39 -5.97 -14.84
CA GLY A 102 -3.55 -5.36 -15.47
C GLY A 102 -3.51 -3.85 -15.45
#